data_b5767b84b766859f3d8f91d7185ed46d
#
_entry.id   b5767b84b766859f3d8f91d7185ed46d
#
_cell.length_a   1.000
_cell.length_b   1.000
_cell.length_c   1.000
_cell.angle_alpha   90.00
_cell.angle_beta   90.00
_cell.angle_gamma   90.00
#
_symmetry.space_group_name_H-M   'P 1'
#
loop_
_entity.id
_entity.type
_entity.pdbx_description
1 polymer ?
#
loop_
_entity_poly.entity_id
_entity_poly.type
_entity_poly.pdbx_seq_one_letter_code
_entity_poly.pdbx_strand_id
1 'polypeptide(L)'
;MSGKRVLAVYAALLLGFAVVLCRLYLLALHPAYAARAAAQSTVTLQLPARRGNFYDAQGRLLTGLEERWQVVCFPGQGNYDRLYACTDAAGQALLYRSRSRAAPFLLEVDCDPTRLGLTGYLTARRYAAVPLCQHLLGYLDGTGHGAAGLEKVLDTVLSGTGAHSSLVCAVTAQGTLRTGETPQLLRADSGALGVQLTISRPVQRAVEAVASTTMQSGCILVLDTATAAVRASVSVPGYDPEHLADSLQAENSPFLDRALQCYAVGSVFKPVLAAAALEAGLQPVFECTGAVVVDGQIFRCAGGVPHGQVDLAAALEKSCNGFFIRLGQQLGAESLLDAAKAFGFGQSLPLAEGLAAEAGQLPTSQELAQSGQLANFSFGQGSLLAAPLQVAALFNTIAADGIYHAPFVLQATLDETTGQPVETLGHPRGRRVLPAQSAALLRAMLVQVVQQGTAQDAAGLS
;
A
#
# COMPACT_ATOMS: atom_id res chain seq x y z
N MET A 1 78.89 9.70 -51.70
CA MET A 1 77.64 10.51 -51.80
C MET A 1 77.97 11.97 -51.53
N SER A 2 77.57 12.91 -52.39
CA SER A 2 77.86 14.32 -52.20
C SER A 2 77.09 14.85 -50.99
N GLY A 3 77.74 15.63 -50.10
CA GLY A 3 77.17 16.17 -48.87
C GLY A 3 75.83 16.90 -49.07
N LYS A 4 75.62 17.47 -50.25
CA LYS A 4 74.37 18.10 -50.68
C LYS A 4 73.18 17.12 -50.76
N ARG A 5 73.39 15.88 -51.16
CA ARG A 5 72.35 14.83 -51.25
C ARG A 5 71.96 14.32 -49.83
N VAL A 6 72.93 14.21 -48.92
CA VAL A 6 72.67 13.85 -47.53
C VAL A 6 71.84 14.93 -46.82
N LEU A 7 72.19 16.22 -47.02
CA LEU A 7 71.45 17.33 -46.47
C LEU A 7 70.02 17.44 -47.02
N ALA A 8 69.81 17.16 -48.29
CA ALA A 8 68.48 17.16 -48.93
C ALA A 8 67.59 16.06 -48.35
N VAL A 9 68.14 14.85 -48.16
CA VAL A 9 67.39 13.74 -47.53
C VAL A 9 67.04 14.06 -46.07
N TYR A 10 67.98 14.67 -45.34
CA TYR A 10 67.75 15.06 -43.97
C TYR A 10 66.67 16.16 -43.82
N ALA A 11 66.72 17.16 -44.71
CA ALA A 11 65.68 18.21 -44.76
C ALA A 11 64.31 17.65 -45.18
N ALA A 12 64.24 16.69 -46.11
CA ALA A 12 62.97 16.00 -46.42
C ALA A 12 62.39 15.18 -45.27
N LEU A 13 63.26 14.50 -44.51
CA LEU A 13 62.82 13.77 -43.31
C LEU A 13 62.31 14.69 -42.21
N LEU A 14 63.00 15.84 -41.96
CA LEU A 14 62.57 16.83 -40.99
C LEU A 14 61.21 17.47 -41.40
N LEU A 15 61.05 17.77 -42.67
CA LEU A 15 59.76 18.29 -43.18
C LEU A 15 58.66 17.26 -43.03
N GLY A 16 58.89 15.99 -43.39
CA GLY A 16 57.94 14.90 -43.20
C GLY A 16 57.54 14.75 -41.71
N PHE A 17 58.54 14.79 -40.82
CA PHE A 17 58.31 14.75 -39.38
C PHE A 17 57.48 15.93 -38.87
N ALA A 18 57.80 17.15 -39.33
CA ALA A 18 57.02 18.35 -39.02
C ALA A 18 55.54 18.26 -39.46
N VAL A 19 55.32 17.71 -40.67
CA VAL A 19 53.97 17.48 -41.17
C VAL A 19 53.20 16.49 -40.32
N VAL A 20 53.83 15.38 -39.89
CA VAL A 20 53.25 14.40 -39.00
C VAL A 20 52.93 15.02 -37.64
N LEU A 21 53.85 15.78 -37.06
CA LEU A 21 53.59 16.48 -35.78
C LEU A 21 52.44 17.49 -35.90
N CYS A 22 52.43 18.27 -36.97
CA CYS A 22 51.33 19.21 -37.20
C CYS A 22 49.97 18.47 -37.35
N ARG A 23 49.98 17.35 -38.06
CA ARG A 23 48.76 16.50 -38.19
C ARG A 23 48.33 15.93 -36.86
N LEU A 24 49.24 15.41 -36.05
CA LEU A 24 48.94 14.89 -34.71
C LEU A 24 48.40 16.01 -33.79
N TYR A 25 49.00 17.18 -33.84
CA TYR A 25 48.52 18.34 -33.11
C TYR A 25 47.09 18.75 -33.50
N LEU A 26 46.80 18.84 -34.78
CA LEU A 26 45.46 19.15 -35.27
C LEU A 26 44.45 18.07 -34.91
N LEU A 27 44.81 16.80 -34.91
CA LEU A 27 43.96 15.70 -34.46
C LEU A 27 43.71 15.76 -32.95
N ALA A 28 44.73 16.08 -32.14
CA ALA A 28 44.60 16.18 -30.68
C ALA A 28 43.71 17.36 -30.24
N LEU A 29 43.70 18.43 -30.99
CA LEU A 29 42.84 19.61 -30.73
C LEU A 29 41.45 19.52 -31.36
N HIS A 30 41.18 18.50 -32.16
CA HIS A 30 39.91 18.39 -32.86
C HIS A 30 38.77 18.06 -31.87
N PRO A 31 37.73 18.92 -31.71
CA PRO A 31 36.69 18.75 -30.66
C PRO A 31 35.97 17.42 -30.70
N ALA A 32 35.72 16.87 -31.91
CA ALA A 32 35.04 15.60 -32.08
C ALA A 32 35.88 14.41 -31.59
N TYR A 33 37.20 14.44 -31.69
CA TYR A 33 38.06 13.37 -31.14
C TYR A 33 38.21 13.50 -29.62
N ALA A 34 38.29 14.72 -29.11
CA ALA A 34 38.29 14.98 -27.68
C ALA A 34 36.97 14.50 -27.02
N ALA A 35 35.83 14.79 -27.64
CA ALA A 35 34.51 14.31 -27.18
C ALA A 35 34.41 12.77 -27.21
N ARG A 36 34.90 12.12 -28.31
CA ARG A 36 34.94 10.66 -28.40
C ARG A 36 35.87 10.02 -27.36
N ALA A 37 37.03 10.61 -27.14
CA ALA A 37 37.95 10.13 -26.10
C ALA A 37 37.35 10.29 -24.70
N ALA A 38 36.69 11.41 -24.43
CA ALA A 38 35.95 11.60 -23.18
C ALA A 38 34.82 10.56 -23.03
N ALA A 39 34.03 10.32 -24.09
CA ALA A 39 32.95 9.32 -24.05
C ALA A 39 33.46 7.88 -23.86
N GLN A 40 34.65 7.56 -24.37
CA GLN A 40 35.29 6.24 -24.21
C GLN A 40 35.95 6.08 -22.80
N SER A 41 36.27 7.19 -22.13
CA SER A 41 36.91 7.20 -20.82
C SER A 41 35.95 7.47 -19.67
N THR A 42 34.64 7.47 -19.93
CA THR A 42 33.62 7.65 -18.93
C THR A 42 32.60 6.51 -18.98
N VAL A 43 32.13 6.08 -17.80
CA VAL A 43 31.00 5.17 -17.66
C VAL A 43 29.96 5.86 -16.81
N THR A 44 28.71 5.83 -17.28
CA THR A 44 27.56 6.37 -16.55
C THR A 44 26.81 5.21 -15.92
N LEU A 45 26.69 5.25 -14.59
CA LEU A 45 25.87 4.33 -13.82
C LEU A 45 24.58 5.06 -13.45
N GLN A 46 23.44 4.47 -13.80
CA GLN A 46 22.15 4.99 -13.33
C GLN A 46 21.91 4.59 -11.89
N LEU A 47 21.60 5.54 -11.04
CA LEU A 47 21.11 5.29 -9.69
C LEU A 47 19.62 4.90 -9.76
N PRO A 48 19.11 4.16 -8.77
CA PRO A 48 17.68 3.92 -8.65
C PRO A 48 16.89 5.22 -8.80
N ALA A 49 15.78 5.20 -9.52
CA ALA A 49 14.92 6.36 -9.68
C ALA A 49 14.48 6.86 -8.30
N ARG A 50 14.52 8.17 -8.10
CA ARG A 50 13.96 8.76 -6.89
C ARG A 50 12.44 8.69 -6.99
N ARG A 51 11.81 8.04 -6.02
CA ARG A 51 10.38 7.86 -5.94
C ARG A 51 9.84 8.61 -4.72
N GLY A 52 8.74 9.32 -4.86
CA GLY A 52 8.08 10.00 -3.76
C GLY A 52 7.64 9.02 -2.67
N ASN A 53 7.67 9.47 -1.43
CA ASN A 53 7.33 8.65 -0.28
C ASN A 53 5.85 8.73 0.09
N PHE A 54 5.35 7.71 0.79
CA PHE A 54 4.11 7.81 1.52
C PHE A 54 4.36 8.38 2.91
N TYR A 55 3.48 9.26 3.33
CA TYR A 55 3.50 9.93 4.62
C TYR A 55 2.20 9.65 5.37
N ASP A 56 2.28 9.61 6.69
CA ASP A 56 1.10 9.51 7.54
C ASP A 56 0.36 10.86 7.64
N ALA A 57 -0.76 10.88 8.36
CA ALA A 57 -1.60 12.08 8.54
C ALA A 57 -0.87 13.25 9.20
N GLN A 58 0.28 13.03 9.85
CA GLN A 58 1.12 14.04 10.48
C GLN A 58 2.41 14.33 9.72
N GLY A 59 2.53 13.86 8.48
CA GLY A 59 3.71 14.06 7.65
C GLY A 59 4.92 13.19 8.01
N ARG A 60 4.75 12.12 8.77
CA ARG A 60 5.82 11.17 9.09
C ARG A 60 5.90 10.09 8.02
N LEU A 61 7.09 9.72 7.62
CA LEU A 61 7.33 8.69 6.61
C LEU A 61 6.66 7.34 6.97
N LEU A 62 6.02 6.72 5.97
CA LEU A 62 5.55 5.34 5.97
C LEU A 62 6.46 4.46 5.10
N THR A 63 7.07 5.03 4.06
CA THR A 63 8.11 4.41 3.22
C THR A 63 9.40 5.20 3.29
N GLY A 64 10.53 4.65 2.83
CA GLY A 64 11.82 5.35 2.87
C GLY A 64 12.35 5.58 4.28
N LEU A 65 11.99 4.72 5.23
CA LEU A 65 12.35 4.84 6.65
C LEU A 65 13.79 4.45 6.96
N GLU A 66 14.37 3.60 6.15
CA GLU A 66 15.71 3.05 6.31
C GLU A 66 16.60 3.53 5.17
N GLU A 67 17.85 3.82 5.49
CA GLU A 67 18.84 4.16 4.50
C GLU A 67 19.82 3.00 4.32
N ARG A 68 20.24 2.79 3.08
CA ARG A 68 21.24 1.80 2.71
C ARG A 68 22.34 2.44 1.88
N TRP A 69 23.55 1.89 2.00
CA TRP A 69 24.67 2.31 1.21
C TRP A 69 24.67 1.64 -0.17
N GLN A 70 24.83 2.44 -1.20
CA GLN A 70 25.15 2.00 -2.56
C GLN A 70 26.62 2.26 -2.83
N VAL A 71 27.38 1.21 -3.09
CA VAL A 71 28.81 1.29 -3.39
C VAL A 71 29.02 1.17 -4.88
N VAL A 72 29.92 1.99 -5.42
CA VAL A 72 30.41 1.83 -6.79
C VAL A 72 31.56 0.84 -6.77
N CYS A 73 31.33 -0.33 -7.36
CA CYS A 73 32.35 -1.38 -7.50
C CYS A 73 33.05 -1.25 -8.87
N PHE A 74 34.38 -1.08 -8.85
CA PHE A 74 35.19 -1.03 -10.07
C PHE A 74 35.92 -2.36 -10.30
N PRO A 75 36.06 -2.81 -11.57
CA PRO A 75 36.85 -3.98 -11.92
C PRO A 75 38.29 -3.86 -11.40
N GLY A 76 38.85 -4.98 -10.92
CA GLY A 76 40.24 -5.04 -10.44
C GLY A 76 40.52 -4.39 -9.08
N GLN A 77 39.53 -3.80 -8.42
CA GLN A 77 39.65 -3.39 -7.02
C GLN A 77 39.60 -4.62 -6.12
N GLY A 78 40.66 -4.87 -5.36
CA GLY A 78 40.81 -6.04 -4.45
C GLY A 78 39.88 -6.02 -3.23
N ASN A 79 38.77 -5.30 -3.26
CA ASN A 79 37.87 -5.05 -2.13
C ASN A 79 36.60 -5.92 -2.10
N TYR A 80 36.42 -6.83 -3.07
CA TYR A 80 35.25 -7.68 -3.14
C TYR A 80 35.07 -8.57 -1.91
N ASP A 81 36.15 -9.08 -1.35
CA ASP A 81 36.09 -9.90 -0.13
C ASP A 81 35.61 -9.11 1.09
N ARG A 82 35.94 -7.81 1.17
CA ARG A 82 35.45 -6.94 2.25
C ARG A 82 33.97 -6.60 2.07
N LEU A 83 33.53 -6.38 0.84
CA LEU A 83 32.13 -6.11 0.51
C LEU A 83 31.26 -7.34 0.68
N TYR A 84 31.82 -8.54 0.49
CA TYR A 84 31.10 -9.80 0.64
C TYR A 84 30.52 -10.01 2.05
N ALA A 85 31.22 -9.53 3.07
CA ALA A 85 30.75 -9.58 4.46
C ALA A 85 29.70 -8.50 4.81
N CYS A 86 29.54 -7.49 3.93
CA CYS A 86 28.70 -6.32 4.18
C CYS A 86 27.43 -6.32 3.30
N THR A 87 27.12 -7.42 2.61
CA THR A 87 25.96 -7.50 1.70
C THR A 87 25.22 -8.82 1.90
N ASP A 88 23.95 -8.83 1.49
CA ASP A 88 23.09 -10.02 1.54
C ASP A 88 23.46 -11.09 0.49
N ALA A 89 22.71 -12.18 0.45
CA ALA A 89 22.93 -13.28 -0.49
C ALA A 89 22.82 -12.85 -1.95
N ALA A 90 21.94 -11.87 -2.27
CA ALA A 90 21.76 -11.34 -3.62
C ALA A 90 22.97 -10.51 -4.05
N GLY A 91 23.46 -9.64 -3.17
CA GLY A 91 24.69 -8.87 -3.36
C GLY A 91 25.93 -9.76 -3.46
N GLN A 92 26.04 -10.82 -2.65
CA GLN A 92 27.09 -11.81 -2.74
C GLN A 92 27.09 -12.52 -4.12
N ALA A 93 25.91 -12.90 -4.60
CA ALA A 93 25.76 -13.49 -5.93
C ALA A 93 26.11 -12.49 -7.05
N LEU A 94 25.76 -11.20 -6.86
CA LEU A 94 26.16 -10.13 -7.79
C LEU A 94 27.68 -9.94 -7.83
N LEU A 95 28.34 -9.88 -6.68
CA LEU A 95 29.79 -9.80 -6.57
C LEU A 95 30.47 -10.99 -7.27
N TYR A 96 29.98 -12.20 -7.03
CA TYR A 96 30.51 -13.41 -7.66
C TYR A 96 30.41 -13.34 -9.19
N ARG A 97 29.21 -13.03 -9.72
CA ARG A 97 28.95 -12.91 -11.16
C ARG A 97 29.72 -11.76 -11.81
N SER A 98 30.07 -10.73 -11.03
CA SER A 98 30.72 -9.52 -11.55
C SER A 98 32.24 -9.58 -11.50
N ARG A 99 32.86 -10.68 -11.02
CA ARG A 99 34.32 -10.88 -10.99
C ARG A 99 34.98 -10.77 -12.37
N SER A 100 34.27 -11.12 -13.44
CA SER A 100 34.73 -11.06 -14.84
C SER A 100 34.22 -9.84 -15.60
N ARG A 101 33.49 -8.91 -14.96
CA ARG A 101 32.98 -7.71 -15.65
C ARG A 101 34.11 -6.71 -15.89
N ALA A 102 34.06 -6.07 -17.08
CA ALA A 102 34.95 -4.97 -17.44
C ALA A 102 34.39 -3.58 -17.09
N ALA A 103 33.14 -3.49 -16.65
CA ALA A 103 32.47 -2.22 -16.34
C ALA A 103 32.13 -2.12 -14.84
N PRO A 104 32.19 -0.91 -14.24
CA PRO A 104 31.74 -0.70 -12.88
C PRO A 104 30.23 -1.00 -12.72
N PHE A 105 29.85 -1.30 -11.48
CA PHE A 105 28.45 -1.59 -11.11
C PHE A 105 28.16 -1.07 -9.70
N LEU A 106 26.88 -0.96 -9.36
CA LEU A 106 26.40 -0.59 -8.04
C LEU A 106 26.11 -1.85 -7.21
N LEU A 107 26.45 -1.79 -5.92
CA LEU A 107 26.19 -2.84 -4.95
C LEU A 107 25.56 -2.21 -3.71
N GLU A 108 24.47 -2.77 -3.22
CA GLU A 108 23.89 -2.42 -1.93
C GLU A 108 24.65 -3.10 -0.79
N VAL A 109 24.98 -2.34 0.27
CA VAL A 109 25.73 -2.85 1.41
C VAL A 109 25.17 -2.27 2.73
N ASP A 110 25.30 -3.06 3.80
CA ASP A 110 24.85 -2.69 5.14
C ASP A 110 25.91 -1.92 5.95
N CYS A 111 27.16 -1.86 5.47
CA CYS A 111 28.25 -1.16 6.14
C CYS A 111 28.59 0.17 5.48
N ASP A 112 29.15 1.11 6.22
CA ASP A 112 29.69 2.36 5.67
C ASP A 112 30.92 2.08 4.80
N PRO A 113 30.82 2.21 3.47
CA PRO A 113 31.90 1.87 2.54
C PRO A 113 33.07 2.86 2.60
N THR A 114 32.87 4.06 3.14
CA THR A 114 33.95 5.06 3.28
C THR A 114 35.01 4.57 4.22
N ARG A 115 34.68 3.77 5.23
CA ARG A 115 35.62 3.10 6.14
C ARG A 115 36.51 2.07 5.45
N LEU A 116 36.06 1.59 4.28
CA LEU A 116 36.84 0.67 3.44
C LEU A 116 37.60 1.41 2.34
N GLY A 117 37.55 2.75 2.30
CA GLY A 117 38.16 3.57 1.27
C GLY A 117 37.43 3.51 -0.07
N LEU A 118 36.12 3.15 -0.03
CA LEU A 118 35.29 3.04 -1.21
C LEU A 118 34.32 4.23 -1.32
N THR A 119 33.93 4.56 -2.55
CA THR A 119 32.92 5.58 -2.80
C THR A 119 31.54 4.96 -2.67
N GLY A 120 30.74 5.49 -1.76
CA GLY A 120 29.36 5.07 -1.55
C GLY A 120 28.42 6.25 -1.38
N TYR A 121 27.16 5.98 -1.59
CA TYR A 121 26.06 6.94 -1.49
C TYR A 121 24.92 6.33 -0.66
N LEU A 122 24.38 7.12 0.26
CA LEU A 122 23.15 6.73 0.98
C LEU A 122 21.95 6.86 0.04
N THR A 123 21.16 5.80 0.00
CA THR A 123 19.88 5.75 -0.71
C THR A 123 18.80 5.28 0.26
N ALA A 124 17.59 5.85 0.17
CA ALA A 124 16.48 5.37 0.96
C ALA A 124 16.00 4.02 0.45
N ARG A 125 15.88 3.05 1.36
CA ARG A 125 15.20 1.78 1.09
C ARG A 125 13.71 2.01 1.08
N ARG A 126 13.01 1.52 0.05
CA ARG A 126 11.57 1.76 -0.12
C ARG A 126 10.77 1.22 1.06
N TYR A 127 11.02 -0.03 1.44
CA TYR A 127 10.32 -0.71 2.53
C TYR A 127 11.26 -0.96 3.69
N ALA A 128 10.78 -0.76 4.91
CA ALA A 128 11.53 -1.14 6.11
C ALA A 128 11.50 -2.67 6.30
N ALA A 129 12.39 -3.19 7.15
CA ALA A 129 12.42 -4.61 7.49
C ALA A 129 11.08 -5.11 8.07
N VAL A 130 10.33 -4.23 8.74
CA VAL A 130 8.93 -4.44 9.12
C VAL A 130 8.11 -3.38 8.41
N PRO A 131 7.59 -3.68 7.20
CA PRO A 131 6.84 -2.72 6.40
C PRO A 131 5.49 -2.42 7.03
N LEU A 132 5.06 -1.17 6.93
CA LEU A 132 3.76 -0.71 7.42
C LEU A 132 2.74 -0.68 6.28
N CYS A 133 1.46 -0.95 6.58
CA CYS A 133 0.35 -0.85 5.63
C CYS A 133 0.57 -1.66 4.34
N GLN A 134 1.24 -2.82 4.41
CA GLN A 134 1.68 -3.60 3.25
C GLN A 134 0.66 -3.72 2.12
N HIS A 135 -0.56 -4.17 2.45
CA HIS A 135 -1.58 -4.44 1.45
C HIS A 135 -2.15 -3.15 0.85
N LEU A 136 -2.34 -2.12 1.69
CA LEU A 136 -2.82 -0.83 1.24
C LEU A 136 -1.79 -0.11 0.36
N LEU A 137 -0.52 -0.05 0.81
CA LEU A 137 0.56 0.56 0.04
C LEU A 137 0.90 -0.27 -1.20
N GLY A 138 0.97 -1.59 -1.06
CA GLY A 138 1.36 -2.49 -2.12
C GLY A 138 2.87 -2.64 -2.26
N TYR A 139 3.34 -2.95 -3.47
CA TYR A 139 4.74 -3.21 -3.76
C TYR A 139 5.12 -2.80 -5.19
N LEU A 140 6.44 -2.72 -5.42
CA LEU A 140 7.02 -2.42 -6.72
C LEU A 140 7.39 -3.72 -7.44
N ASP A 141 7.39 -3.67 -8.77
CA ASP A 141 7.96 -4.73 -9.60
C ASP A 141 9.49 -4.62 -9.67
N GLY A 142 10.13 -5.58 -10.36
CA GLY A 142 11.59 -5.60 -10.54
C GLY A 142 12.16 -4.43 -11.34
N THR A 143 11.32 -3.59 -11.94
CA THR A 143 11.72 -2.38 -12.67
C THR A 143 11.51 -1.09 -11.88
N GLY A 144 10.94 -1.19 -10.67
CA GLY A 144 10.68 -0.07 -9.77
C GLY A 144 9.34 0.63 -10.00
N HIS A 145 8.44 0.06 -10.82
CA HIS A 145 7.08 0.53 -11.01
C HIS A 145 6.12 -0.11 -10.01
N GLY A 146 5.06 0.62 -9.67
CA GLY A 146 4.03 0.12 -8.77
C GLY A 146 3.27 -1.05 -9.37
N ALA A 147 3.28 -2.21 -8.69
CA ALA A 147 2.63 -3.43 -9.12
C ALA A 147 1.29 -3.70 -8.43
N ALA A 148 1.13 -3.23 -7.20
CA ALA A 148 -0.07 -3.42 -6.39
C ALA A 148 -0.37 -2.21 -5.50
N GLY A 149 -1.58 -2.14 -4.94
CA GLY A 149 -1.99 -1.15 -3.95
C GLY A 149 -1.86 0.30 -4.42
N LEU A 150 -1.59 1.21 -3.48
CA LEU A 150 -1.38 2.63 -3.76
C LEU A 150 -0.10 2.88 -4.58
N GLU A 151 0.93 2.02 -4.45
CA GLU A 151 2.11 2.09 -5.32
C GLU A 151 1.74 2.03 -6.80
N LYS A 152 0.81 1.13 -7.16
CA LYS A 152 0.35 0.94 -8.54
C LYS A 152 -0.50 2.12 -9.01
N VAL A 153 -1.51 2.48 -8.27
CA VAL A 153 -2.49 3.48 -8.73
C VAL A 153 -1.95 4.90 -8.72
N LEU A 154 -0.91 5.16 -7.91
CA LEU A 154 -0.23 6.46 -7.82
C LEU A 154 1.17 6.42 -8.46
N ASP A 155 1.46 5.41 -9.29
CA ASP A 155 2.80 5.21 -9.85
C ASP A 155 3.33 6.46 -10.56
N THR A 156 2.52 7.10 -11.40
CA THR A 156 2.89 8.32 -12.12
C THR A 156 3.19 9.50 -11.18
N VAL A 157 2.42 9.65 -10.10
CA VAL A 157 2.64 10.72 -9.10
C VAL A 157 3.95 10.49 -8.35
N LEU A 158 4.15 9.24 -7.90
CA LEU A 158 5.31 8.85 -7.10
C LEU A 158 6.60 8.78 -7.92
N SER A 159 6.57 8.43 -9.20
CA SER A 159 7.75 8.34 -10.07
C SER A 159 8.05 9.64 -10.82
N GLY A 160 7.05 10.50 -10.98
CA GLY A 160 7.17 11.72 -11.80
C GLY A 160 7.54 11.40 -13.24
N THR A 161 8.55 12.07 -13.77
CA THR A 161 9.07 11.82 -15.14
C THR A 161 9.91 10.55 -15.27
N GLY A 162 10.17 9.84 -14.15
CA GLY A 162 11.07 8.70 -14.12
C GLY A 162 12.55 9.05 -14.37
N ALA A 163 12.92 10.32 -14.29
CA ALA A 163 14.30 10.75 -14.50
C ALA A 163 15.24 10.16 -13.41
N HIS A 164 16.32 9.53 -13.88
CA HIS A 164 17.30 8.88 -13.01
C HIS A 164 18.49 9.79 -12.76
N SER A 165 18.90 9.93 -11.51
CA SER A 165 20.21 10.46 -11.18
C SER A 165 21.28 9.50 -11.69
N SER A 166 22.44 10.03 -12.07
CA SER A 166 23.50 9.25 -12.68
C SER A 166 24.83 9.52 -12.00
N LEU A 167 25.67 8.49 -11.91
CA LEU A 167 27.08 8.62 -11.52
C LEU A 167 27.94 8.52 -12.77
N VAL A 168 28.66 9.59 -13.08
CA VAL A 168 29.64 9.61 -14.16
C VAL A 168 31.00 9.31 -13.58
N CYS A 169 31.57 8.18 -13.99
CA CYS A 169 32.86 7.68 -13.52
C CYS A 169 33.90 7.80 -14.64
N ALA A 170 35.01 8.50 -14.40
CA ALA A 170 36.15 8.49 -15.31
C ALA A 170 36.93 7.18 -15.14
N VAL A 171 37.02 6.38 -16.21
CA VAL A 171 37.62 5.05 -16.16
C VAL A 171 38.80 4.91 -17.12
N THR A 172 39.69 3.96 -16.80
CA THR A 172 40.74 3.50 -17.70
C THR A 172 40.18 2.54 -18.75
N ALA A 173 40.99 2.16 -19.77
CA ALA A 173 40.61 1.14 -20.73
C ALA A 173 40.28 -0.23 -20.09
N GLN A 174 40.77 -0.50 -18.89
CA GLN A 174 40.48 -1.69 -18.11
C GLN A 174 39.22 -1.55 -17.23
N GLY A 175 38.53 -0.42 -17.29
CA GLY A 175 37.30 -0.18 -16.50
C GLY A 175 37.56 0.21 -15.05
N THR A 176 38.80 0.44 -14.64
CA THR A 176 39.16 0.91 -13.28
C THR A 176 39.00 2.43 -13.17
N LEU A 177 38.74 2.93 -11.97
CA LEU A 177 38.67 4.37 -11.71
C LEU A 177 40.02 5.04 -12.05
N ARG A 178 40.01 6.15 -12.78
CA ARG A 178 41.22 6.93 -13.05
C ARG A 178 41.76 7.54 -11.75
N THR A 179 43.09 7.46 -11.58
CA THR A 179 43.77 8.00 -10.37
C THR A 179 43.50 9.49 -10.21
N GLY A 180 43.08 9.89 -9.02
CA GLY A 180 42.75 11.28 -8.70
C GLY A 180 41.37 11.76 -9.13
N GLU A 181 40.58 10.93 -9.80
CA GLU A 181 39.17 11.23 -10.17
C GLU A 181 38.22 10.65 -9.13
N THR A 182 37.11 11.35 -8.91
CA THR A 182 35.97 10.88 -8.10
C THR A 182 34.71 10.80 -8.96
N PRO A 183 33.85 9.80 -8.74
CA PRO A 183 32.57 9.73 -9.44
C PRO A 183 31.75 11.02 -9.23
N GLN A 184 31.25 11.60 -10.33
CA GLN A 184 30.43 12.80 -10.30
C GLN A 184 28.96 12.42 -10.28
N LEU A 185 28.24 12.89 -9.25
CA LEU A 185 26.80 12.69 -9.13
C LEU A 185 26.05 13.77 -9.96
N LEU A 186 25.41 13.35 -11.05
CA LEU A 186 24.46 14.15 -11.80
C LEU A 186 23.08 13.88 -11.24
N ARG A 187 22.54 14.83 -10.48
CA ARG A 187 21.19 14.74 -9.94
C ARG A 187 20.17 15.09 -11.01
N ALA A 188 19.18 14.23 -11.19
CA ALA A 188 18.00 14.53 -11.98
C ALA A 188 16.82 14.83 -11.04
N ASP A 189 16.06 15.87 -11.38
CA ASP A 189 14.77 16.11 -10.76
C ASP A 189 13.71 15.35 -11.55
N SER A 190 13.09 14.38 -10.91
CA SER A 190 12.01 13.59 -11.51
C SER A 190 10.65 14.28 -11.38
N GLY A 191 10.53 15.36 -10.60
CA GLY A 191 9.23 15.92 -10.25
C GLY A 191 8.34 14.94 -9.45
N ALA A 192 8.93 13.90 -8.87
CA ALA A 192 8.21 12.94 -8.04
C ALA A 192 7.62 13.63 -6.80
N LEU A 193 6.35 13.35 -6.52
CA LEU A 193 5.65 13.90 -5.37
C LEU A 193 5.48 12.82 -4.29
N GLY A 194 5.56 13.22 -3.05
CA GLY A 194 5.14 12.42 -1.92
C GLY A 194 3.61 12.39 -1.82
N VAL A 195 3.07 11.39 -1.15
CA VAL A 195 1.63 11.27 -0.92
C VAL A 195 1.35 11.15 0.58
N GLN A 196 0.58 12.10 1.09
CA GLN A 196 0.11 12.09 2.48
C GLN A 196 -1.20 11.32 2.57
N LEU A 197 -1.22 10.34 3.48
CA LEU A 197 -2.37 9.50 3.76
C LEU A 197 -3.05 9.92 5.07
N THR A 198 -4.29 9.48 5.26
CA THR A 198 -5.01 9.65 6.53
C THR A 198 -4.53 8.69 7.62
N ILE A 199 -3.70 7.73 7.28
CA ILE A 199 -3.12 6.72 8.19
C ILE A 199 -2.40 7.41 9.36
N SER A 200 -2.61 6.90 10.57
CA SER A 200 -1.86 7.29 11.76
C SER A 200 -0.78 6.26 12.04
N ARG A 201 0.48 6.59 11.78
CA ARG A 201 1.61 5.66 11.96
C ARG A 201 1.68 4.99 13.34
N PRO A 202 1.42 5.68 14.49
CA PRO A 202 1.37 5.02 15.79
C PRO A 202 0.22 4.02 15.92
N VAL A 203 -0.98 4.37 15.42
CA VAL A 203 -2.14 3.47 15.44
C VAL A 203 -1.89 2.27 14.54
N GLN A 204 -1.38 2.49 13.32
CA GLN A 204 -1.03 1.42 12.38
C GLN A 204 -0.07 0.41 13.00
N ARG A 205 1.03 0.89 13.63
CA ARG A 205 2.00 0.02 14.30
C ARG A 205 1.39 -0.80 15.43
N ALA A 206 0.54 -0.17 16.25
CA ALA A 206 -0.12 -0.87 17.34
C ALA A 206 -1.06 -1.96 16.82
N VAL A 207 -1.83 -1.66 15.76
CA VAL A 207 -2.77 -2.60 15.14
C VAL A 207 -2.03 -3.76 14.47
N GLU A 208 -0.91 -3.50 13.77
CA GLU A 208 -0.09 -4.55 13.15
C GLU A 208 0.53 -5.48 14.21
N ALA A 209 1.03 -4.92 15.31
CA ALA A 209 1.57 -5.71 16.41
C ALA A 209 0.50 -6.63 17.04
N VAL A 210 -0.73 -6.16 17.20
CA VAL A 210 -1.85 -6.98 17.67
C VAL A 210 -2.21 -8.03 16.63
N ALA A 211 -2.41 -7.64 15.37
CA ALA A 211 -2.82 -8.55 14.30
C ALA A 211 -1.83 -9.71 14.12
N SER A 212 -0.52 -9.43 14.14
CA SER A 212 0.54 -10.44 13.97
C SER A 212 0.58 -11.49 15.07
N THR A 213 0.09 -11.17 16.27
CA THR A 213 0.11 -12.08 17.43
C THR A 213 -1.21 -12.78 17.69
N THR A 214 -2.35 -12.20 17.23
CA THR A 214 -3.68 -12.69 17.58
C THR A 214 -4.45 -13.30 16.40
N MET A 215 -4.03 -13.03 15.16
CA MET A 215 -4.78 -13.42 13.97
C MET A 215 -3.92 -14.25 13.01
N GLN A 216 -4.47 -15.37 12.52
CA GLN A 216 -3.87 -16.15 11.42
C GLN A 216 -4.30 -15.62 10.06
N SER A 217 -5.55 -15.17 9.94
CA SER A 217 -6.12 -14.62 8.71
C SER A 217 -7.27 -13.67 9.05
N GLY A 218 -7.28 -12.50 8.40
CA GLY A 218 -8.33 -11.49 8.61
C GLY A 218 -7.84 -10.08 8.33
N CYS A 219 -8.60 -9.09 8.78
CA CYS A 219 -8.18 -7.68 8.70
C CYS A 219 -8.64 -6.90 9.94
N ILE A 220 -7.94 -5.80 10.21
CA ILE A 220 -8.32 -4.81 11.22
C ILE A 220 -8.34 -3.44 10.54
N LEU A 221 -9.44 -2.73 10.71
CA LEU A 221 -9.65 -1.37 10.22
C LEU A 221 -9.92 -0.43 11.38
N VAL A 222 -9.30 0.74 11.36
CA VAL A 222 -9.58 1.84 12.30
C VAL A 222 -9.98 3.06 11.51
N LEU A 223 -11.18 3.57 11.76
CA LEU A 223 -11.73 4.76 11.13
C LEU A 223 -11.84 5.89 12.14
N ASP A 224 -11.65 7.11 11.68
CA ASP A 224 -12.00 8.32 12.41
C ASP A 224 -13.53 8.49 12.42
N THR A 225 -14.12 8.60 13.60
CA THR A 225 -15.58 8.65 13.73
C THR A 225 -16.21 9.87 13.06
N ALA A 226 -15.55 11.01 13.08
CA ALA A 226 -16.10 12.26 12.55
C ALA A 226 -16.05 12.33 11.01
N THR A 227 -15.06 11.68 10.37
CA THR A 227 -14.76 11.86 8.95
C THR A 227 -14.75 10.56 8.15
N ALA A 228 -14.71 9.40 8.81
CA ALA A 228 -14.41 8.08 8.25
C ALA A 228 -13.02 7.97 7.56
N ALA A 229 -12.09 8.87 7.88
CA ALA A 229 -10.71 8.75 7.46
C ALA A 229 -10.10 7.44 7.97
N VAL A 230 -9.45 6.66 7.10
CA VAL A 230 -8.81 5.41 7.50
C VAL A 230 -7.54 5.74 8.29
N ARG A 231 -7.54 5.43 9.58
CA ARG A 231 -6.41 5.66 10.50
C ARG A 231 -5.47 4.48 10.57
N ALA A 232 -5.97 3.27 10.34
CA ALA A 232 -5.17 2.07 10.17
C ALA A 232 -5.91 1.06 9.27
N SER A 233 -5.15 0.31 8.49
CA SER A 233 -5.62 -0.81 7.68
C SER A 233 -4.57 -1.91 7.69
N VAL A 234 -4.93 -3.07 8.25
CA VAL A 234 -4.06 -4.23 8.36
C VAL A 234 -4.78 -5.45 7.80
N SER A 235 -4.11 -6.22 6.95
CA SER A 235 -4.57 -7.51 6.47
C SER A 235 -3.52 -8.57 6.82
N VAL A 236 -3.94 -9.76 7.23
CA VAL A 236 -3.07 -10.89 7.57
C VAL A 236 -3.53 -12.15 6.83
N PRO A 237 -2.59 -13.05 6.45
CA PRO A 237 -1.13 -12.91 6.59
C PRO A 237 -0.56 -11.82 5.68
N GLY A 238 0.60 -11.28 6.07
CA GLY A 238 1.39 -10.36 5.28
C GLY A 238 2.35 -11.08 4.32
N TYR A 239 3.13 -10.31 3.57
CA TYR A 239 4.17 -10.75 2.64
C TYR A 239 5.39 -9.84 2.78
N ASP A 240 6.55 -10.26 2.31
CA ASP A 240 7.71 -9.38 2.19
C ASP A 240 7.67 -8.68 0.81
N PRO A 241 7.52 -7.34 0.74
CA PRO A 241 7.43 -6.62 -0.52
C PRO A 241 8.74 -6.62 -1.33
N GLU A 242 9.87 -6.98 -0.72
CA GLU A 242 11.17 -7.12 -1.40
C GLU A 242 11.47 -8.55 -1.84
N HIS A 243 10.83 -9.56 -1.21
CA HIS A 243 11.02 -10.97 -1.50
C HIS A 243 9.70 -11.67 -1.85
N LEU A 244 8.95 -11.12 -2.83
CA LEU A 244 7.62 -11.60 -3.21
C LEU A 244 7.60 -13.08 -3.60
N ALA A 245 8.71 -13.59 -4.17
CA ALA A 245 8.81 -14.98 -4.60
C ALA A 245 8.58 -15.98 -3.45
N ASP A 246 8.98 -15.62 -2.23
CA ASP A 246 8.85 -16.48 -1.03
C ASP A 246 7.37 -16.66 -0.63
N SER A 247 6.54 -15.69 -0.99
CA SER A 247 5.10 -15.69 -0.67
C SER A 247 4.20 -16.20 -1.80
N LEU A 248 4.75 -16.42 -3.03
CA LEU A 248 3.93 -16.85 -4.19
C LEU A 248 3.30 -18.24 -4.02
N GLN A 249 3.96 -19.13 -3.29
CA GLN A 249 3.49 -20.50 -3.03
C GLN A 249 2.89 -20.64 -1.62
N ALA A 250 2.78 -19.54 -0.86
CA ALA A 250 2.25 -19.59 0.48
C ALA A 250 0.74 -19.83 0.46
N GLU A 251 0.30 -20.71 1.36
CA GLU A 251 -1.13 -20.91 1.62
C GLU A 251 -1.74 -19.63 2.24
N ASN A 252 -3.06 -19.54 2.22
CA ASN A 252 -3.81 -18.41 2.81
C ASN A 252 -3.68 -17.06 2.09
N SER A 253 -3.25 -17.03 0.82
CA SER A 253 -3.30 -15.84 -0.06
C SER A 253 -2.74 -14.57 0.60
N PRO A 254 -1.41 -14.50 0.86
CA PRO A 254 -0.81 -13.38 1.59
C PRO A 254 -0.88 -12.04 0.85
N PHE A 255 -1.08 -12.04 -0.47
CA PHE A 255 -1.21 -10.82 -1.27
C PHE A 255 -2.62 -10.20 -1.25
N LEU A 256 -3.60 -10.90 -0.64
CA LEU A 256 -4.98 -10.47 -0.64
C LEU A 256 -5.22 -9.39 0.42
N ASP A 257 -5.63 -8.19 0.01
CA ASP A 257 -6.12 -7.18 0.96
C ASP A 257 -7.55 -7.54 1.39
N ARG A 258 -7.65 -8.20 2.54
CA ARG A 258 -8.92 -8.68 3.08
C ARG A 258 -9.86 -7.56 3.51
N ALA A 259 -9.35 -6.36 3.75
CA ALA A 259 -10.18 -5.21 4.07
C ALA A 259 -11.07 -4.78 2.89
N LEU A 260 -10.62 -5.07 1.66
CA LEU A 260 -11.25 -4.62 0.42
C LEU A 260 -12.05 -5.72 -0.30
N GLN A 261 -11.86 -7.00 0.09
CA GLN A 261 -12.55 -8.16 -0.49
C GLN A 261 -13.88 -8.42 0.20
N CYS A 262 -14.81 -9.06 -0.49
CA CYS A 262 -16.14 -9.34 0.03
C CYS A 262 -16.29 -10.69 0.70
N TYR A 263 -17.03 -10.70 1.80
CA TYR A 263 -17.34 -11.87 2.62
C TYR A 263 -18.82 -11.90 3.02
N ALA A 264 -19.30 -13.07 3.47
CA ALA A 264 -20.60 -13.18 4.10
C ALA A 264 -20.64 -12.34 5.39
N VAL A 265 -21.65 -11.48 5.52
CA VAL A 265 -21.70 -10.45 6.58
C VAL A 265 -22.11 -11.04 7.94
N GLY A 266 -23.17 -11.84 7.93
CA GLY A 266 -23.70 -12.42 9.17
C GLY A 266 -24.37 -11.41 10.09
N SER A 267 -24.37 -11.72 11.38
CA SER A 267 -25.10 -10.95 12.41
C SER A 267 -24.69 -9.49 12.57
N VAL A 268 -23.52 -9.09 12.09
CA VAL A 268 -23.10 -7.67 12.08
C VAL A 268 -23.91 -6.81 11.11
N PHE A 269 -24.78 -7.42 10.30
CA PHE A 269 -25.78 -6.73 9.47
C PHE A 269 -27.04 -6.32 10.24
N LYS A 270 -27.37 -6.94 11.37
CA LYS A 270 -28.59 -6.69 12.16
C LYS A 270 -28.80 -5.22 12.55
N PRO A 271 -27.76 -4.43 12.85
CA PRO A 271 -27.91 -2.99 13.08
C PRO A 271 -28.58 -2.23 11.93
N VAL A 272 -28.46 -2.69 10.67
CA VAL A 272 -29.18 -2.09 9.53
C VAL A 272 -30.68 -2.26 9.68
N LEU A 273 -31.15 -3.45 10.05
CA LEU A 273 -32.57 -3.70 10.29
C LEU A 273 -33.07 -2.93 11.53
N ALA A 274 -32.24 -2.86 12.57
CA ALA A 274 -32.57 -2.09 13.77
C ALA A 274 -32.74 -0.59 13.44
N ALA A 275 -31.86 -0.03 12.62
CA ALA A 275 -31.97 1.34 12.13
C ALA A 275 -33.30 1.53 11.33
N ALA A 276 -33.59 0.63 10.39
CA ALA A 276 -34.83 0.69 9.62
C ALA A 276 -36.08 0.60 10.49
N ALA A 277 -36.07 -0.23 11.56
CA ALA A 277 -37.16 -0.32 12.52
C ALA A 277 -37.37 0.97 13.31
N LEU A 278 -36.28 1.59 13.78
CA LEU A 278 -36.33 2.86 14.48
C LEU A 278 -36.90 3.98 13.60
N GLU A 279 -36.52 4.03 12.32
CA GLU A 279 -37.05 4.99 11.37
C GLU A 279 -38.53 4.76 11.04
N ALA A 280 -38.98 3.50 10.99
CA ALA A 280 -40.38 3.15 10.80
C ALA A 280 -41.23 3.28 12.08
N GLY A 281 -40.60 3.66 13.22
CA GLY A 281 -41.30 3.77 14.53
C GLY A 281 -41.77 2.42 15.07
N LEU A 282 -41.18 1.31 14.64
CA LEU A 282 -41.56 -0.03 15.04
C LEU A 282 -40.94 -0.41 16.39
N GLN A 283 -41.76 -0.95 17.28
CA GLN A 283 -41.34 -1.48 18.60
C GLN A 283 -41.88 -2.91 18.77
N PRO A 284 -41.47 -3.86 17.93
CA PRO A 284 -41.97 -5.22 18.01
C PRO A 284 -41.43 -5.92 19.26
N VAL A 285 -42.26 -6.79 19.81
CA VAL A 285 -41.86 -7.79 20.84
C VAL A 285 -42.12 -9.17 20.23
N PHE A 286 -41.19 -10.07 20.42
CA PHE A 286 -41.23 -11.42 19.86
C PHE A 286 -40.89 -12.46 20.90
N GLU A 287 -41.71 -13.54 20.97
CA GLU A 287 -41.40 -14.72 21.77
C GLU A 287 -40.49 -15.66 21.02
N CYS A 288 -39.22 -15.71 21.40
CA CYS A 288 -38.21 -16.55 20.75
C CYS A 288 -38.13 -17.93 21.41
N THR A 289 -38.55 -18.93 20.71
CA THR A 289 -38.46 -20.35 21.11
C THR A 289 -37.20 -21.05 20.64
N GLY A 290 -36.19 -20.29 20.10
CA GLY A 290 -34.95 -20.82 19.55
C GLY A 290 -35.01 -21.13 18.06
N ALA A 291 -36.18 -21.16 17.46
CA ALA A 291 -36.41 -21.36 16.04
C ALA A 291 -37.64 -20.59 15.51
N VAL A 292 -37.68 -20.32 14.24
CA VAL A 292 -38.85 -19.78 13.54
C VAL A 292 -39.03 -20.52 12.22
N VAL A 293 -40.30 -20.80 11.86
CA VAL A 293 -40.67 -21.44 10.59
C VAL A 293 -41.13 -20.36 9.62
N VAL A 294 -40.60 -20.36 8.40
CA VAL A 294 -40.97 -19.50 7.30
C VAL A 294 -41.19 -20.39 6.08
N ASP A 295 -42.40 -20.47 5.58
CA ASP A 295 -42.79 -21.30 4.43
C ASP A 295 -42.28 -22.75 4.51
N GLY A 296 -42.42 -23.36 5.69
CA GLY A 296 -41.98 -24.73 5.95
C GLY A 296 -40.47 -24.90 6.21
N GLN A 297 -39.64 -23.88 6.00
CA GLN A 297 -38.22 -23.90 6.30
C GLN A 297 -37.97 -23.46 7.75
N ILE A 298 -37.13 -24.18 8.46
CA ILE A 298 -36.80 -23.91 9.87
C ILE A 298 -35.52 -23.10 9.95
N PHE A 299 -35.60 -21.90 10.51
CA PHE A 299 -34.45 -21.03 10.85
C PHE A 299 -34.21 -21.06 12.34
N ARG A 300 -32.96 -21.26 12.76
CA ARG A 300 -32.58 -21.37 14.17
C ARG A 300 -31.74 -20.20 14.64
N CYS A 301 -31.88 -19.82 15.90
CA CYS A 301 -30.90 -19.02 16.60
C CYS A 301 -29.60 -19.83 16.80
N ALA A 302 -28.49 -19.17 17.14
CA ALA A 302 -27.24 -19.85 17.41
C ALA A 302 -27.43 -20.93 18.50
N GLY A 303 -26.99 -22.15 18.22
CA GLY A 303 -27.21 -23.29 19.11
C GLY A 303 -28.67 -23.70 19.34
N GLY A 304 -29.66 -23.10 18.64
CA GLY A 304 -31.09 -23.37 18.86
C GLY A 304 -31.62 -22.88 20.21
N VAL A 305 -30.90 -21.97 20.89
CA VAL A 305 -31.23 -21.50 22.26
C VAL A 305 -32.47 -20.57 22.21
N PRO A 306 -33.51 -20.86 23.04
CA PRO A 306 -34.64 -19.95 23.22
C PRO A 306 -34.20 -18.68 23.97
N HIS A 307 -34.64 -17.52 23.48
CA HIS A 307 -34.32 -16.24 24.12
C HIS A 307 -35.51 -15.69 24.95
N GLY A 308 -36.68 -16.34 24.86
CA GLY A 308 -37.92 -15.86 25.52
C GLY A 308 -38.44 -14.59 24.86
N GLN A 309 -39.08 -13.74 25.62
CA GLN A 309 -39.57 -12.45 25.15
C GLN A 309 -38.40 -11.50 24.88
N VAL A 310 -38.31 -11.01 23.66
CA VAL A 310 -37.27 -10.09 23.21
C VAL A 310 -37.88 -8.89 22.49
N ASP A 311 -37.45 -7.71 22.84
CA ASP A 311 -37.62 -6.47 22.12
C ASP A 311 -36.39 -6.23 21.21
N LEU A 312 -36.31 -5.07 20.56
CA LEU A 312 -35.20 -4.73 19.64
C LEU A 312 -33.84 -4.73 20.36
N ALA A 313 -33.76 -4.21 21.59
CA ALA A 313 -32.51 -4.13 22.36
C ALA A 313 -32.04 -5.53 22.77
N ALA A 314 -32.92 -6.33 23.37
CA ALA A 314 -32.62 -7.70 23.77
C ALA A 314 -32.32 -8.61 22.55
N ALA A 315 -32.94 -8.36 21.40
CA ALA A 315 -32.69 -9.10 20.17
C ALA A 315 -31.32 -8.80 19.58
N LEU A 316 -30.81 -7.56 19.65
CA LEU A 316 -29.44 -7.21 19.31
C LEU A 316 -28.46 -7.84 20.30
N GLU A 317 -28.67 -7.67 21.62
CA GLU A 317 -27.85 -8.21 22.69
C GLU A 317 -27.61 -9.72 22.55
N LYS A 318 -28.72 -10.48 22.32
CA LYS A 318 -28.68 -11.94 22.20
C LYS A 318 -28.48 -12.43 20.76
N SER A 319 -28.32 -11.52 19.81
CA SER A 319 -28.23 -11.83 18.37
C SER A 319 -29.35 -12.74 17.86
N CYS A 320 -30.62 -12.46 18.25
CA CYS A 320 -31.78 -13.31 18.00
C CYS A 320 -32.19 -13.34 16.53
N ASN A 321 -31.91 -14.44 15.82
CA ASN A 321 -32.29 -14.59 14.40
C ASN A 321 -33.81 -14.55 14.21
N GLY A 322 -34.59 -15.23 15.10
CA GLY A 322 -36.04 -15.27 15.00
C GLY A 322 -36.69 -13.89 15.03
N PHE A 323 -36.22 -13.02 15.92
CA PHE A 323 -36.69 -11.63 15.98
C PHE A 323 -36.42 -10.88 14.67
N PHE A 324 -35.16 -10.92 14.18
CA PHE A 324 -34.79 -10.18 12.97
C PHE A 324 -35.45 -10.72 11.71
N ILE A 325 -35.74 -12.01 11.62
CA ILE A 325 -36.55 -12.58 10.54
C ILE A 325 -37.97 -11.99 10.57
N ARG A 326 -38.64 -11.96 11.71
CA ARG A 326 -39.97 -11.36 11.85
C ARG A 326 -39.97 -9.87 11.59
N LEU A 327 -38.97 -9.16 12.07
CA LEU A 327 -38.77 -7.74 11.81
C LEU A 327 -38.60 -7.48 10.31
N GLY A 328 -37.78 -8.29 9.61
CA GLY A 328 -37.58 -8.18 8.17
C GLY A 328 -38.85 -8.45 7.37
N GLN A 329 -39.64 -9.42 7.78
CA GLN A 329 -40.98 -9.67 7.18
C GLN A 329 -41.92 -8.47 7.38
N GLN A 330 -41.87 -7.80 8.53
CA GLN A 330 -42.68 -6.61 8.82
C GLN A 330 -42.24 -5.37 8.05
N LEU A 331 -40.92 -5.14 7.91
CA LEU A 331 -40.33 -4.03 7.16
C LEU A 331 -40.49 -4.19 5.63
N GLY A 332 -40.38 -5.43 5.16
CA GLY A 332 -40.43 -5.75 3.73
C GLY A 332 -39.09 -5.56 3.02
N ALA A 333 -39.01 -6.15 1.83
CA ALA A 333 -37.76 -6.23 1.05
C ALA A 333 -37.25 -4.85 0.64
N GLU A 334 -38.09 -3.95 0.15
CA GLU A 334 -37.70 -2.62 -0.33
C GLU A 334 -37.07 -1.77 0.78
N SER A 335 -37.71 -1.69 1.96
CA SER A 335 -37.20 -0.94 3.10
C SER A 335 -35.82 -1.45 3.55
N LEU A 336 -35.61 -2.77 3.53
CA LEU A 336 -34.34 -3.37 3.91
C LEU A 336 -33.24 -3.09 2.89
N LEU A 337 -33.55 -3.16 1.59
CA LEU A 337 -32.61 -2.83 0.51
C LEU A 337 -32.23 -1.34 0.55
N ASP A 338 -33.20 -0.47 0.77
CA ASP A 338 -32.95 0.97 0.86
C ASP A 338 -32.09 1.31 2.09
N ALA A 339 -32.39 0.70 3.24
CA ALA A 339 -31.56 0.84 4.42
C ALA A 339 -30.12 0.32 4.18
N ALA A 340 -29.95 -0.85 3.59
CA ALA A 340 -28.63 -1.40 3.27
C ALA A 340 -27.84 -0.46 2.35
N LYS A 341 -28.44 0.01 1.26
CA LYS A 341 -27.82 0.98 0.33
C LYS A 341 -27.48 2.30 1.02
N ALA A 342 -28.33 2.76 1.92
CA ALA A 342 -28.10 3.97 2.69
C ALA A 342 -26.84 3.88 3.55
N PHE A 343 -26.52 2.71 4.11
CA PHE A 343 -25.28 2.44 4.85
C PHE A 343 -24.08 2.05 3.95
N GLY A 344 -24.20 2.11 2.63
CA GLY A 344 -23.12 1.90 1.67
C GLY A 344 -22.94 0.45 1.20
N PHE A 345 -23.83 -0.49 1.57
CA PHE A 345 -23.79 -1.84 1.02
C PHE A 345 -24.16 -1.88 -0.45
N GLY A 346 -23.59 -2.81 -1.21
CA GLY A 346 -23.81 -2.94 -2.64
C GLY A 346 -23.16 -1.86 -3.49
N GLN A 347 -22.26 -1.05 -2.91
CA GLN A 347 -21.54 0.04 -3.58
C GLN A 347 -20.03 -0.14 -3.40
N SER A 348 -19.27 0.01 -4.46
CA SER A 348 -17.80 0.07 -4.36
C SER A 348 -17.37 1.31 -3.58
N LEU A 349 -16.39 1.15 -2.68
CA LEU A 349 -15.84 2.25 -1.89
C LEU A 349 -14.44 2.61 -2.40
N PRO A 350 -14.30 3.65 -3.23
CA PRO A 350 -13.01 4.06 -3.77
C PRO A 350 -12.12 4.68 -2.68
N LEU A 351 -10.90 4.17 -2.55
CA LEU A 351 -9.84 4.75 -1.72
C LEU A 351 -8.89 5.62 -2.54
N ALA A 352 -8.72 5.28 -3.81
CA ALA A 352 -8.02 6.04 -4.84
C ALA A 352 -8.59 5.65 -6.20
N GLU A 353 -8.29 6.41 -7.26
CA GLU A 353 -8.62 6.00 -8.62
C GLU A 353 -7.91 4.68 -8.95
N GLY A 354 -8.69 3.63 -9.24
CA GLY A 354 -8.15 2.28 -9.49
C GLY A 354 -7.92 1.41 -8.26
N LEU A 355 -8.19 1.92 -7.04
CA LEU A 355 -8.15 1.14 -5.79
C LEU A 355 -9.44 1.37 -5.00
N ALA A 356 -10.24 0.33 -4.84
CA ALA A 356 -11.51 0.41 -4.14
C ALA A 356 -11.81 -0.90 -3.40
N ALA A 357 -12.61 -0.83 -2.33
CA ALA A 357 -13.27 -2.01 -1.82
C ALA A 357 -14.34 -2.48 -2.81
N GLU A 358 -14.47 -3.79 -2.94
CA GLU A 358 -15.50 -4.42 -3.79
C GLU A 358 -16.89 -3.96 -3.38
N ALA A 359 -17.80 -3.86 -4.35
CA ALA A 359 -19.18 -3.45 -4.11
C ALA A 359 -19.94 -4.45 -3.21
N GLY A 360 -19.52 -5.70 -3.23
CA GLY A 360 -20.28 -6.77 -2.63
C GLY A 360 -21.52 -7.14 -3.43
N GLN A 361 -22.43 -7.84 -2.79
CA GLN A 361 -23.66 -8.28 -3.40
C GLN A 361 -24.84 -8.01 -2.46
N LEU A 362 -25.85 -7.33 -2.97
CA LEU A 362 -27.18 -7.27 -2.37
C LEU A 362 -28.13 -8.16 -3.16
N PRO A 363 -29.05 -8.86 -2.49
CA PRO A 363 -30.13 -9.55 -3.20
C PRO A 363 -31.01 -8.55 -3.94
N THR A 364 -31.63 -8.99 -5.01
CA THR A 364 -32.65 -8.21 -5.74
C THR A 364 -33.99 -8.27 -5.02
N SER A 365 -34.85 -7.27 -5.26
CA SER A 365 -36.25 -7.30 -4.76
C SER A 365 -36.99 -8.56 -5.18
N GLN A 366 -36.73 -9.08 -6.38
CA GLN A 366 -37.34 -10.31 -6.90
C GLN A 366 -36.88 -11.55 -6.10
N GLU A 367 -35.61 -11.64 -5.74
CA GLU A 367 -35.08 -12.71 -4.87
C GLU A 367 -35.71 -12.62 -3.48
N LEU A 368 -35.81 -11.43 -2.92
CA LEU A 368 -36.43 -11.19 -1.60
C LEU A 368 -37.96 -11.36 -1.57
N ALA A 369 -38.63 -11.44 -2.70
CA ALA A 369 -40.02 -11.84 -2.74
C ALA A 369 -40.23 -13.31 -2.27
N GLN A 370 -39.17 -14.12 -2.28
CA GLN A 370 -39.17 -15.43 -1.66
C GLN A 370 -38.95 -15.29 -0.15
N SER A 371 -39.89 -15.72 0.67
CA SER A 371 -39.88 -15.53 2.13
C SER A 371 -38.61 -16.12 2.79
N GLY A 372 -38.09 -17.23 2.27
CA GLY A 372 -36.82 -17.84 2.78
C GLY A 372 -35.59 -16.98 2.48
N GLN A 373 -35.57 -16.30 1.32
CA GLN A 373 -34.46 -15.37 0.98
C GLN A 373 -34.53 -14.09 1.83
N LEU A 374 -35.73 -13.54 2.02
CA LEU A 374 -35.93 -12.42 2.92
C LEU A 374 -35.55 -12.77 4.37
N ALA A 375 -35.91 -13.98 4.81
CA ALA A 375 -35.51 -14.48 6.13
C ALA A 375 -33.98 -14.52 6.28
N ASN A 376 -33.25 -15.09 5.31
CA ASN A 376 -31.80 -15.12 5.31
C ASN A 376 -31.20 -13.71 5.33
N PHE A 377 -31.65 -12.83 4.46
CA PHE A 377 -31.17 -11.46 4.38
C PHE A 377 -31.37 -10.70 5.69
N SER A 378 -32.48 -10.96 6.40
CA SER A 378 -32.84 -10.30 7.66
C SER A 378 -31.85 -10.52 8.79
N PHE A 379 -30.98 -11.52 8.73
CA PHE A 379 -29.92 -11.72 9.71
C PHE A 379 -28.50 -11.80 9.08
N GLY A 380 -28.37 -11.23 7.86
CA GLY A 380 -27.08 -11.06 7.21
C GLY A 380 -26.55 -12.28 6.48
N GLN A 381 -27.43 -13.15 6.02
CA GLN A 381 -27.11 -14.37 5.28
C GLN A 381 -27.71 -14.36 3.87
N GLY A 382 -27.58 -15.47 3.16
CA GLY A 382 -28.04 -15.61 1.76
C GLY A 382 -26.99 -15.06 0.78
N SER A 383 -27.43 -14.31 -0.22
CA SER A 383 -26.56 -13.72 -1.24
C SER A 383 -25.88 -12.41 -0.81
N LEU A 384 -26.06 -11.98 0.45
CA LEU A 384 -25.41 -10.78 0.98
C LEU A 384 -23.91 -10.99 1.14
N LEU A 385 -23.12 -10.21 0.38
CA LEU A 385 -21.67 -10.11 0.52
C LEU A 385 -21.26 -8.65 0.69
N ALA A 386 -20.33 -8.37 1.59
CA ALA A 386 -19.78 -7.04 1.77
C ALA A 386 -18.30 -7.07 2.15
N ALA A 387 -17.59 -6.00 1.81
CA ALA A 387 -16.23 -5.82 2.25
C ALA A 387 -16.19 -5.36 3.73
N PRO A 388 -15.19 -5.76 4.52
CA PRO A 388 -15.02 -5.27 5.89
C PRO A 388 -15.01 -3.73 5.99
N LEU A 389 -14.51 -3.03 4.96
CA LEU A 389 -14.56 -1.57 4.91
C LEU A 389 -16.00 -1.02 4.88
N GLN A 390 -16.95 -1.71 4.21
CA GLN A 390 -18.37 -1.33 4.22
C GLN A 390 -18.99 -1.58 5.61
N VAL A 391 -18.62 -2.68 6.26
CA VAL A 391 -19.07 -2.97 7.63
C VAL A 391 -18.51 -1.93 8.61
N ALA A 392 -17.24 -1.55 8.48
CA ALA A 392 -16.65 -0.48 9.28
C ALA A 392 -17.37 0.86 9.06
N ALA A 393 -17.76 1.19 7.82
CA ALA A 393 -18.51 2.40 7.50
C ALA A 393 -19.93 2.40 8.11
N LEU A 394 -20.61 1.24 8.19
CA LEU A 394 -21.88 1.08 8.91
C LEU A 394 -21.73 1.50 10.39
N PHE A 395 -20.76 0.89 11.10
CA PHE A 395 -20.56 1.19 12.52
C PHE A 395 -20.06 2.62 12.74
N ASN A 396 -19.21 3.14 11.82
CA ASN A 396 -18.79 4.54 11.85
C ASN A 396 -20.00 5.49 11.73
N THR A 397 -20.96 5.18 10.85
CA THR A 397 -22.19 5.98 10.68
C THR A 397 -23.01 6.05 11.95
N ILE A 398 -23.14 4.93 12.67
CA ILE A 398 -23.85 4.88 13.96
C ILE A 398 -23.08 5.71 15.02
N ALA A 399 -21.75 5.62 15.04
CA ALA A 399 -20.89 6.39 15.95
C ALA A 399 -20.88 7.88 15.63
N ALA A 400 -21.03 8.26 14.36
CA ALA A 400 -21.09 9.62 13.83
C ALA A 400 -22.52 10.22 13.83
N ASP A 401 -23.35 9.83 14.83
CA ASP A 401 -24.70 10.33 14.99
C ASP A 401 -25.60 10.21 13.72
N GLY A 402 -25.40 9.13 12.97
CA GLY A 402 -26.18 8.81 11.79
C GLY A 402 -25.74 9.52 10.50
N ILE A 403 -24.54 10.11 10.50
CA ILE A 403 -23.94 10.69 9.30
C ILE A 403 -23.00 9.65 8.66
N TYR A 404 -23.34 9.21 7.47
CA TYR A 404 -22.48 8.36 6.65
C TYR A 404 -21.43 9.19 5.94
N HIS A 405 -20.17 8.88 6.17
CA HIS A 405 -19.04 9.32 5.36
C HIS A 405 -18.45 8.11 4.64
N ALA A 406 -18.17 8.25 3.34
CA ALA A 406 -17.42 7.22 2.64
C ALA A 406 -15.98 7.19 3.17
N PRO A 407 -15.43 6.03 3.55
CA PRO A 407 -14.03 5.93 3.96
C PRO A 407 -13.09 6.43 2.88
N PHE A 408 -12.01 7.10 3.28
CA PHE A 408 -10.99 7.61 2.37
C PHE A 408 -9.60 7.51 3.01
N VAL A 409 -8.56 7.54 2.17
CA VAL A 409 -7.17 7.36 2.62
C VAL A 409 -6.23 8.44 2.12
N LEU A 410 -6.53 9.11 1.00
CA LEU A 410 -5.68 10.16 0.43
C LEU A 410 -5.98 11.52 1.08
N GLN A 411 -4.93 12.27 1.42
CA GLN A 411 -5.04 13.60 2.04
C GLN A 411 -4.44 14.70 1.18
N ALA A 412 -3.21 14.53 0.71
CA ALA A 412 -2.52 15.51 -0.11
C ALA A 412 -1.40 14.87 -0.93
N THR A 413 -0.96 15.56 -1.99
CA THR A 413 0.36 15.35 -2.59
C THR A 413 1.33 16.35 -2.00
N LEU A 414 2.59 15.95 -1.80
CA LEU A 414 3.63 16.74 -1.16
C LEU A 414 4.83 16.93 -2.08
N ASP A 415 5.42 18.10 -2.06
CA ASP A 415 6.77 18.30 -2.60
C ASP A 415 7.80 17.61 -1.69
N GLU A 416 8.55 16.66 -2.23
CA GLU A 416 9.52 15.83 -1.48
C GLU A 416 10.70 16.65 -0.91
N THR A 417 10.95 17.85 -1.43
CA THR A 417 12.07 18.68 -1.00
C THR A 417 11.67 19.60 0.13
N THR A 418 10.47 20.19 0.04
CA THR A 418 9.98 21.18 1.00
C THR A 418 9.04 20.58 2.04
N GLY A 419 8.47 19.40 1.78
CA GLY A 419 7.42 18.78 2.58
C GLY A 419 6.08 19.54 2.55
N GLN A 420 5.96 20.53 1.66
CA GLN A 420 4.73 21.34 1.56
C GLN A 420 3.69 20.65 0.66
N PRO A 421 2.40 20.80 0.98
CA PRO A 421 1.34 20.31 0.10
C PRO A 421 1.39 21.02 -1.27
N VAL A 422 1.41 20.23 -2.34
CA VAL A 422 1.25 20.69 -3.73
C VAL A 422 -0.24 20.74 -4.05
N GLU A 423 -0.98 19.71 -3.65
CA GLU A 423 -2.42 19.63 -3.81
C GLU A 423 -3.03 19.00 -2.56
N THR A 424 -4.08 19.60 -2.03
CA THR A 424 -4.88 19.04 -0.94
C THR A 424 -6.11 18.38 -1.53
N LEU A 425 -6.28 17.11 -1.26
CA LEU A 425 -7.40 16.33 -1.76
C LEU A 425 -8.61 16.51 -0.84
N GLY A 426 -9.76 16.75 -1.42
CA GLY A 426 -11.01 16.89 -0.67
C GLY A 426 -11.46 15.52 -0.11
N HIS A 427 -12.00 15.54 1.10
CA HIS A 427 -12.63 14.35 1.67
C HIS A 427 -14.12 14.25 1.27
N PRO A 428 -14.71 13.04 1.21
CA PRO A 428 -16.12 12.84 0.91
C PRO A 428 -17.03 13.59 1.89
N ARG A 429 -18.05 14.26 1.36
CA ARG A 429 -19.04 14.93 2.22
C ARG A 429 -19.91 13.89 2.91
N GLY A 430 -20.21 14.13 4.17
CA GLY A 430 -21.15 13.31 4.92
C GLY A 430 -22.59 13.51 4.45
N ARG A 431 -23.38 12.45 4.48
CA ARG A 431 -24.84 12.49 4.25
C ARG A 431 -25.55 11.87 5.46
N ARG A 432 -26.64 12.48 5.87
CA ARG A 432 -27.45 11.91 6.96
C ARG A 432 -28.20 10.70 6.44
N VAL A 433 -28.02 9.60 7.14
CA VAL A 433 -28.65 8.30 6.85
C VAL A 433 -29.63 7.93 7.92
N LEU A 434 -29.37 8.37 9.16
CA LEU A 434 -30.18 8.07 10.33
C LEU A 434 -30.30 9.36 11.18
N PRO A 435 -31.46 9.71 11.72
CA PRO A 435 -31.58 10.79 12.68
C PRO A 435 -30.64 10.59 13.88
N ALA A 436 -30.13 11.67 14.43
CA ALA A 436 -29.19 11.60 15.55
C ALA A 436 -29.78 10.87 16.78
N GLN A 437 -31.07 11.03 17.01
CA GLN A 437 -31.76 10.34 18.11
C GLN A 437 -31.79 8.82 17.89
N SER A 438 -32.12 8.36 16.68
CA SER A 438 -32.12 6.93 16.34
C SER A 438 -30.72 6.34 16.38
N ALA A 439 -29.70 7.09 15.93
CA ALA A 439 -28.30 6.69 16.04
C ALA A 439 -27.85 6.55 17.49
N ALA A 440 -28.25 7.49 18.37
CA ALA A 440 -27.93 7.44 19.80
C ALA A 440 -28.59 6.23 20.50
N LEU A 441 -29.84 5.93 20.15
CA LEU A 441 -30.55 4.75 20.67
C LEU A 441 -29.84 3.46 20.21
N LEU A 442 -29.53 3.36 18.92
CA LEU A 442 -28.88 2.18 18.37
C LEU A 442 -27.47 2.00 18.98
N ARG A 443 -26.71 3.07 19.17
CA ARG A 443 -25.41 3.04 19.85
C ARG A 443 -25.54 2.53 21.30
N ALA A 444 -26.55 3.00 22.04
CA ALA A 444 -26.81 2.52 23.40
C ALA A 444 -27.15 1.01 23.43
N MET A 445 -27.93 0.52 22.47
CA MET A 445 -28.22 -0.92 22.33
C MET A 445 -26.94 -1.72 22.02
N LEU A 446 -26.08 -1.21 21.13
CA LEU A 446 -24.81 -1.87 20.76
C LEU A 446 -23.80 -1.89 21.94
N VAL A 447 -23.82 -0.90 22.81
CA VAL A 447 -23.04 -0.93 24.06
C VAL A 447 -23.48 -2.10 24.95
N GLN A 448 -24.78 -2.39 25.02
CA GLN A 448 -25.27 -3.55 25.79
C GLN A 448 -24.80 -4.89 25.18
N VAL A 449 -24.68 -4.99 23.84
CA VAL A 449 -24.11 -6.19 23.17
C VAL A 449 -22.69 -6.48 23.68
N VAL A 450 -21.89 -5.44 23.94
CA VAL A 450 -20.53 -5.57 24.47
C VAL A 450 -20.54 -5.83 25.99
N GLN A 451 -21.41 -5.17 26.73
CA GLN A 451 -21.43 -5.29 28.18
C GLN A 451 -22.06 -6.59 28.71
N GLN A 452 -23.10 -7.08 28.05
CA GLN A 452 -23.95 -8.17 28.55
C GLN A 452 -24.28 -9.23 27.47
N GLY A 453 -24.03 -8.93 26.20
CA GLY A 453 -24.44 -9.75 25.07
C GLY A 453 -23.31 -10.61 24.46
N THR A 454 -23.42 -10.85 23.17
CA THR A 454 -22.55 -11.77 22.41
C THR A 454 -21.14 -11.23 22.12
N ALA A 455 -20.82 -9.99 22.51
CA ALA A 455 -19.50 -9.36 22.31
C ALA A 455 -18.78 -9.03 23.63
N GLN A 456 -19.05 -9.77 24.71
CA GLN A 456 -18.45 -9.54 26.03
C GLN A 456 -16.92 -9.63 26.04
N ASP A 457 -16.30 -10.39 25.12
CA ASP A 457 -14.85 -10.47 24.99
C ASP A 457 -14.21 -9.13 24.64
N ALA A 458 -14.98 -8.17 24.07
CA ALA A 458 -14.58 -6.81 23.83
C ALA A 458 -14.83 -5.85 25.01
N ALA A 459 -15.43 -6.32 26.10
CA ALA A 459 -15.67 -5.50 27.30
C ALA A 459 -14.34 -5.13 27.98
N GLY A 460 -14.18 -3.86 28.32
CA GLY A 460 -12.94 -3.33 28.93
C GLY A 460 -12.09 -2.47 27.99
N LEU A 461 -12.56 -2.25 26.78
CA LEU A 461 -11.99 -1.28 25.83
C LEU A 461 -12.66 0.10 25.97
N SER A 462 -13.23 0.43 27.13
CA SER A 462 -13.92 1.71 27.41
C SER A 462 -12.96 2.81 27.85
#